data_75982fb1133fac083425da2ca288415f
#
_entry.id   75982fb1133fac083425da2ca288415f
#
_cell.length_a   1.000
_cell.length_b   1.000
_cell.length_c   1.000
_cell.angle_alpha   90.00
_cell.angle_beta   90.00
_cell.angle_gamma   90.00
#
_symmetry.space_group_name_H-M   'P 1'
#
loop_
_entity.id
_entity.type
_entity.pdbx_description
1 polymer ?
#
loop_
_entity_poly.entity_id
_entity_poly.type
_entity_poly.pdbx_seq_one_letter_code
_entity_poly.pdbx_strand_id
1 'polypeptide(L)' 'MIAVVDYHKGNLKSVERGLVAAGAEVLVTSDPAAIAKADAIVLPGV' A
#
# COMPACT_ATOMS: atom_id res chain seq x y z
N MET A 1 -9.19 -4.37 -2.15
CA MET A 1 -7.76 -4.08 -2.42
C MET A 1 -7.30 -2.97 -1.51
N ILE A 2 -6.13 -3.14 -0.93
CA ILE A 2 -5.53 -2.14 -0.06
C ILE A 2 -4.42 -1.45 -0.84
N ALA A 3 -4.47 -0.12 -0.90
CA ALA A 3 -3.41 0.65 -1.52
C ALA A 3 -2.41 1.11 -0.46
N VAL A 4 -1.15 0.80 -0.67
CA VAL A 4 -0.06 1.31 0.15
C VAL A 4 0.57 2.46 -0.63
N VAL A 5 0.47 3.65 -0.10
CA VAL A 5 0.92 4.84 -0.81
C VAL A 5 2.44 4.94 -0.74
N ASP A 6 3.07 4.90 -1.91
CA ASP A 6 4.51 5.04 -2.03
C ASP A 6 4.86 6.46 -2.42
N TYR A 7 4.90 7.34 -1.45
CA TYR A 7 5.28 8.73 -1.70
C TYR A 7 6.74 9.00 -1.33
N HIS A 8 7.44 7.99 -0.96
CA HIS A 8 8.85 8.10 -0.58
C HIS A 8 9.52 6.79 -0.98
N LYS A 9 10.68 6.85 -1.55
CA LYS A 9 11.39 5.65 -2.01
C LYS A 9 11.95 4.82 -0.86
N GLY A 10 11.15 4.65 0.17
CA GLY A 10 11.51 3.81 1.29
C GLY A 10 11.28 2.34 1.00
N ASN A 11 11.70 1.51 1.92
CA ASN A 11 11.51 0.08 1.82
C ASN A 11 10.13 -0.29 2.36
N LEU A 12 9.18 -0.48 1.46
CA LEU A 12 7.80 -0.82 1.82
C LEU A 12 7.54 -2.32 1.79
N LYS A 13 8.57 -3.14 1.53
CA LYS A 13 8.37 -4.57 1.41
C LYS A 13 7.87 -5.21 2.69
N SER A 14 8.31 -4.72 3.84
CA SER A 14 7.85 -5.25 5.12
C SER A 14 6.36 -5.01 5.31
N VAL A 15 5.89 -3.83 4.96
CA VAL A 15 4.46 -3.50 5.07
C VAL A 15 3.65 -4.36 4.11
N GLU A 16 4.10 -4.45 2.87
CA GLU A 16 3.42 -5.26 1.87
C GLU A 16 3.34 -6.72 2.30
N ARG A 17 4.45 -7.28 2.76
CA ARG A 17 4.49 -8.67 3.20
C ARG A 17 3.56 -8.93 4.37
N GLY A 18 3.52 -8.00 5.32
CA GLY A 18 2.65 -8.15 6.47
C GLY A 18 1.18 -8.18 6.08
N LEU A 19 0.78 -7.31 5.16
CA LEU A 19 -0.59 -7.26 4.69
C LEU A 19 -0.95 -8.48 3.85
N VAL A 20 -0.04 -8.92 2.99
CA VAL A 20 -0.27 -10.12 2.18
C VAL A 20 -0.36 -11.36 3.08
N ALA A 21 0.48 -11.44 4.09
CA ALA A 21 0.43 -12.55 5.04
C ALA A 21 -0.89 -12.60 5.79
N ALA A 22 -1.54 -11.46 5.97
CA ALA A 22 -2.86 -11.40 6.59
C ALA A 22 -3.99 -11.73 5.61
N GLY A 23 -3.66 -12.06 4.36
CA GLY A 23 -4.65 -12.43 3.36
C GLY A 23 -5.19 -11.25 2.57
N ALA A 24 -4.55 -10.10 2.64
CA ALA A 24 -4.99 -8.90 1.95
C ALA A 24 -4.46 -8.84 0.52
N GLU A 25 -5.26 -8.25 -0.37
CA GLU A 25 -4.81 -7.90 -1.71
C GLU A 25 -4.22 -6.49 -1.64
N VAL A 26 -2.96 -6.36 -1.97
CA VAL A 26 -2.21 -5.13 -1.75
C VAL A 26 -1.61 -4.60 -3.04
N LEU A 27 -1.70 -3.29 -3.23
CA LEU A 27 -1.05 -2.60 -4.33
C LEU A 27 -0.21 -1.45 -3.78
N VAL A 28 1.08 -1.49 -4.01
CA VAL A 28 1.98 -0.39 -3.64
C VAL A 28 2.04 0.57 -4.82
N THR A 29 1.58 1.79 -4.63
CA THR A 29 1.48 2.75 -5.73
C THR A 29 1.50 4.19 -5.22
N SER A 30 1.92 5.10 -6.08
CA SER A 30 1.79 6.53 -5.85
C SER A 30 0.78 7.16 -6.80
N ASP A 31 0.10 6.37 -7.60
CA ASP A 31 -0.87 6.85 -8.57
C ASP A 31 -2.19 7.21 -7.88
N PRO A 32 -2.61 8.49 -7.90
CA PRO A 32 -3.85 8.89 -7.26
C PRO A 32 -5.08 8.16 -7.76
N ALA A 33 -5.11 7.80 -9.03
CA ALA A 33 -6.25 7.09 -9.60
C ALA A 33 -6.37 5.68 -9.01
N ALA A 34 -5.24 4.99 -8.83
CA ALA A 34 -5.23 3.68 -8.23
C ALA A 34 -5.60 3.76 -6.75
N ILE A 35 -5.10 4.78 -6.05
CA ILE A 35 -5.41 4.99 -4.64
C ILE A 35 -6.90 5.24 -4.45
N ALA A 36 -7.51 6.01 -5.34
CA ALA A 36 -8.92 6.34 -5.25
C ALA A 36 -9.81 5.11 -5.41
N LYS A 37 -9.33 4.07 -6.07
CA LYS A 37 -10.09 2.83 -6.28
C LYS A 37 -9.93 1.83 -5.14
N ALA A 38 -9.03 2.08 -4.22
CA ALA A 38 -8.76 1.15 -3.13
C ALA A 38 -9.86 1.18 -2.09
N ASP A 39 -10.09 0.03 -1.44
CA ASP A 39 -11.04 -0.05 -0.34
C ASP A 39 -10.45 0.50 0.94
N ALA A 40 -9.14 0.44 1.08
CA ALA A 40 -8.42 0.98 2.22
C ALA A 40 -7.08 1.52 1.77
N ILE A 41 -6.56 2.47 2.52
CA ILE A 41 -5.29 3.13 2.20
C ILE A 41 -4.37 3.03 3.40
N VAL A 42 -3.13 2.66 3.15
CA VAL A 42 -2.07 2.61 4.16
C VAL A 42 -1.04 3.69 3.83
N LEU A 43 -0.77 4.55 4.80
CA LEU A 43 0.25 5.59 4.68
C LEU A 43 1.42 5.21 5.57
N PRO A 44 2.38 4.46 5.05
CA PRO A 44 3.49 3.99 5.88
C PRO A 44 4.45 5.11 6.20
N GLY A 45 4.88 5.13 7.43
CA GLY A 45 6.01 5.92 7.91
C GLY A 45 6.00 7.41 7.59
N VAL A 46 5.85 8.18 8.53
CA VAL A 46 5.94 9.63 8.37
C VAL A 46 7.24 10.13 9.00
#